data_59492904675886bb958b1ce5129bf733
#
_entry.id   59492904675886bb958b1ce5129bf733
#
_cell.length_a   1.000
_cell.length_b   1.000
_cell.length_c   1.000
_cell.angle_alpha   90.00
_cell.angle_beta   90.00
_cell.angle_gamma   90.00
#
_symmetry.space_group_name_H-M   'P 1'
#
loop_
_entity.id
_entity.type
_entity.pdbx_description
1 polymer ?
#
loop_
_entity_poly.entity_id
_entity_poly.type
_entity_poly.pdbx_seq_one_letter_code
_entity_poly.pdbx_strand_id
1 'polypeptide(L)'
;MQPFRFIHCGDLHLGAPFQYATGISRAVDRAVSESTYVAFDTIIDTAIDKHVHAVVIAGDIYNSEDHNLEAQVRFVRAMYRLAEHRIAVYMVQGNHDPAESWKAQLQMPDNVHVFSSEQVQRFPLIVNNIEIGGVYGISCGHGNESDNYARQYRAFERDEFSLAVMHGTVGSSAGSENHNVTGPCSLTDLAEAAMDYWALGHIHKSQVLSEEPLVVYPGNPQGLHRKELGPKGCYLVSVSHNGHCEPRFIETSAIRFEEIKIDIAGMKTEAEFLEILRHKKENLRKQHKKNILLSIVLVGTGPLHRLCTQEGVRKLWLQESQSEEKSKSIFVMPYRMMCNTRPSINLAERRLLSDVVGDYLRAYDDMVDGNAVQTVRQILAERPEFKRLGVYADLLSDELLLRALKRCEIEGVTVLMGANDEH
;
A
#
# COMPACT_ATOMS: atom_id res chain seq x y z
N MET A 1 15.04 -31.08 12.52
CA MET A 1 15.07 -30.01 13.52
C MET A 1 13.79 -29.94 14.36
N GLN A 2 13.78 -29.15 15.48
CA GLN A 2 12.55 -28.89 16.23
C GLN A 2 11.62 -27.96 15.46
N PRO A 3 10.29 -28.23 15.40
CA PRO A 3 9.32 -27.31 14.84
C PRO A 3 9.26 -26.01 15.66
N PHE A 4 9.10 -24.88 15.00
CA PHE A 4 9.02 -23.60 15.68
C PHE A 4 8.12 -22.61 14.93
N ARG A 5 7.85 -21.47 15.55
CA ARG A 5 7.06 -20.38 14.96
C ARG A 5 7.76 -19.07 15.19
N PHE A 6 7.60 -18.18 14.26
CA PHE A 6 8.05 -16.79 14.42
C PHE A 6 7.06 -15.82 13.77
N ILE A 7 7.08 -14.56 14.23
CA ILE A 7 6.43 -13.46 13.54
C ILE A 7 7.47 -12.79 12.63
N HIS A 8 7.08 -12.51 11.40
CA HIS A 8 7.81 -11.65 10.47
C HIS A 8 7.02 -10.37 10.23
N CYS A 9 7.58 -9.24 10.61
CA CYS A 9 7.06 -7.90 10.38
C CYS A 9 8.18 -6.95 9.96
N GLY A 10 7.84 -5.78 9.47
CA GLY A 10 8.74 -4.70 9.09
C GLY A 10 7.93 -3.44 8.83
N ASP A 11 8.58 -2.33 8.47
CA ASP A 11 7.95 -1.09 8.04
C ASP A 11 6.90 -0.59 9.07
N LEU A 12 7.31 -0.62 10.36
CA LEU A 12 6.42 -0.31 11.48
C LEU A 12 6.05 1.17 11.52
N HIS A 13 6.99 2.05 11.17
CA HIS A 13 6.84 3.51 11.15
C HIS A 13 6.07 4.04 12.36
N LEU A 14 6.49 3.65 13.57
CA LEU A 14 5.80 3.95 14.80
C LEU A 14 5.68 5.46 15.04
N GLY A 15 4.45 5.92 15.16
CA GLY A 15 4.14 7.34 15.37
C GLY A 15 4.27 8.21 14.13
N ALA A 16 4.47 7.62 12.94
CA ALA A 16 4.51 8.37 11.68
C ALA A 16 3.18 9.10 11.42
N PRO A 17 3.24 10.33 10.90
CA PRO A 17 2.04 11.09 10.59
C PRO A 17 1.31 10.51 9.38
N PHE A 18 -0.01 10.46 9.46
CA PHE A 18 -0.86 10.02 8.36
C PHE A 18 -1.08 11.11 7.32
N GLN A 19 -1.01 10.74 6.06
CA GLN A 19 -1.40 11.63 4.96
C GLN A 19 -2.90 11.47 4.63
N TYR A 20 -3.75 12.11 5.43
CA TYR A 20 -5.20 12.18 5.19
C TYR A 20 -5.74 13.57 5.55
N ALA A 21 -7.02 13.85 5.22
CA ALA A 21 -7.66 15.10 5.64
C ALA A 21 -7.88 15.10 7.15
N THR A 22 -7.10 15.89 7.87
CA THR A 22 -7.21 16.08 9.33
C THR A 22 -8.41 16.98 9.70
N GLY A 23 -8.85 16.91 10.95
CA GLY A 23 -9.89 17.81 11.49
C GLY A 23 -11.33 17.36 11.20
N ILE A 24 -11.54 16.09 10.81
CA ILE A 24 -12.90 15.55 10.62
C ILE A 24 -13.60 15.41 11.97
N SER A 25 -12.95 14.79 12.94
CA SER A 25 -13.38 14.77 14.33
C SER A 25 -12.20 14.39 15.25
N ARG A 26 -12.22 14.87 16.50
CA ARG A 26 -11.18 14.54 17.50
C ARG A 26 -11.04 13.03 17.72
N ALA A 27 -12.14 12.28 17.66
CA ALA A 27 -12.12 10.82 17.86
C ALA A 27 -11.41 10.09 16.69
N VAL A 28 -11.69 10.51 15.45
CA VAL A 28 -11.03 9.96 14.26
C VAL A 28 -9.56 10.33 14.25
N ASP A 29 -9.23 11.60 14.49
CA ASP A 29 -7.86 12.09 14.50
C ASP A 29 -7.01 11.34 15.54
N ARG A 30 -7.58 11.11 16.74
CA ARG A 30 -6.94 10.31 17.78
C ARG A 30 -6.77 8.84 17.35
N ALA A 31 -7.80 8.21 16.79
CA ALA A 31 -7.71 6.82 16.34
C ALA A 31 -6.64 6.66 15.27
N VAL A 32 -6.50 7.64 14.38
CA VAL A 32 -5.47 7.67 13.33
C VAL A 32 -4.08 7.84 13.93
N SER A 33 -3.86 8.80 14.83
CA SER A 33 -2.55 9.02 15.45
C SER A 33 -2.05 7.84 16.29
N GLU A 34 -2.96 7.06 16.90
CA GLU A 34 -2.64 5.87 17.70
C GLU A 34 -2.51 4.59 16.86
N SER A 35 -2.90 4.62 15.59
CA SER A 35 -3.12 3.38 14.82
C SER A 35 -1.85 2.56 14.56
N THR A 36 -0.68 3.18 14.36
CA THR A 36 0.60 2.46 14.21
C THR A 36 0.97 1.73 15.50
N TYR A 37 0.72 2.36 16.65
CA TYR A 37 0.96 1.75 17.96
C TYR A 37 0.01 0.58 18.22
N VAL A 38 -1.28 0.74 17.91
CA VAL A 38 -2.28 -0.33 18.06
C VAL A 38 -1.95 -1.52 17.15
N ALA A 39 -1.50 -1.26 15.92
CA ALA A 39 -1.07 -2.30 15.00
C ALA A 39 0.16 -3.05 15.53
N PHE A 40 1.13 -2.33 16.10
CA PHE A 40 2.30 -2.92 16.72
C PHE A 40 1.95 -3.73 17.96
N ASP A 41 1.12 -3.19 18.87
CA ASP A 41 0.63 -3.94 20.03
C ASP A 41 -0.07 -5.22 19.61
N THR A 42 -0.85 -5.20 18.52
CA THR A 42 -1.48 -6.41 17.96
C THR A 42 -0.46 -7.47 17.51
N ILE A 43 0.69 -7.04 16.95
CA ILE A 43 1.80 -7.95 16.61
C ILE A 43 2.36 -8.60 17.87
N ILE A 44 2.65 -7.79 18.90
CA ILE A 44 3.21 -8.28 20.17
C ILE A 44 2.25 -9.24 20.88
N ASP A 45 0.97 -8.86 20.98
CA ASP A 45 -0.07 -9.72 21.58
C ASP A 45 -0.20 -11.03 20.80
N THR A 46 -0.17 -10.98 19.47
CA THR A 46 -0.20 -12.17 18.62
C THR A 46 1.02 -13.06 18.86
N ALA A 47 2.21 -12.48 18.98
CA ALA A 47 3.44 -13.23 19.26
C ALA A 47 3.33 -14.00 20.59
N ILE A 48 2.82 -13.34 21.63
CA ILE A 48 2.61 -13.93 22.96
C ILE A 48 1.53 -15.01 22.91
N ASP A 49 0.35 -14.71 22.36
CA ASP A 49 -0.80 -15.63 22.30
C ASP A 49 -0.52 -16.89 21.46
N LYS A 50 0.29 -16.75 20.42
CA LYS A 50 0.69 -17.89 19.57
C LYS A 50 1.92 -18.61 20.07
N HIS A 51 2.50 -18.16 21.20
CA HIS A 51 3.70 -18.76 21.79
C HIS A 51 4.81 -18.93 20.74
N VAL A 52 5.12 -17.83 20.02
CA VAL A 52 6.18 -17.87 19.02
C VAL A 52 7.55 -17.92 19.71
N HIS A 53 8.56 -18.45 19.03
CA HIS A 53 9.93 -18.53 19.55
C HIS A 53 10.72 -17.25 19.25
N ALA A 54 10.33 -16.55 18.17
CA ALA A 54 10.99 -15.30 17.76
C ALA A 54 10.02 -14.31 17.11
N VAL A 55 10.40 -13.03 17.17
CA VAL A 55 9.86 -11.95 16.33
C VAL A 55 11.01 -11.43 15.47
N VAL A 56 10.78 -11.37 14.16
CA VAL A 56 11.74 -10.88 13.18
C VAL A 56 11.22 -9.55 12.63
N ILE A 57 12.03 -8.49 12.75
CA ILE A 57 11.67 -7.13 12.35
C ILE A 57 12.61 -6.69 11.22
N ALA A 58 12.05 -6.53 10.03
CA ALA A 58 12.81 -6.25 8.82
C ALA A 58 12.93 -4.75 8.51
N GLY A 59 13.29 -3.92 9.49
CA GLY A 59 13.62 -2.49 9.33
C GLY A 59 12.43 -1.53 9.42
N ASP A 60 12.75 -0.25 9.31
CA ASP A 60 11.83 0.89 9.35
C ASP A 60 10.90 0.87 10.58
N ILE A 61 11.51 0.83 11.77
CA ILE A 61 10.79 0.82 13.04
C ILE A 61 10.23 2.20 13.32
N TYR A 62 11.00 3.24 13.03
CA TYR A 62 10.64 4.66 13.20
C TYR A 62 11.00 5.46 11.94
N ASN A 63 10.53 6.70 11.90
CA ASN A 63 11.16 7.72 11.08
C ASN A 63 12.13 8.51 11.96
N SER A 64 13.42 8.33 11.79
CA SER A 64 14.45 8.97 12.63
C SER A 64 14.37 10.51 12.61
N GLU A 65 13.96 11.08 11.48
CA GLU A 65 13.75 12.53 11.30
C GLU A 65 12.65 13.10 12.23
N ASP A 66 11.68 12.29 12.66
CA ASP A 66 10.58 12.71 13.53
C ASP A 66 11.01 12.87 15.01
N HIS A 67 12.18 12.37 15.39
CA HIS A 67 12.70 12.34 16.78
C HIS A 67 11.65 11.92 17.82
N ASN A 68 10.80 10.95 17.48
CA ASN A 68 9.66 10.56 18.28
C ASN A 68 10.06 9.69 19.48
N LEU A 69 10.25 10.34 20.63
CA LEU A 69 10.61 9.64 21.88
C LEU A 69 9.51 8.69 22.37
N GLU A 70 8.24 9.04 22.19
CA GLU A 70 7.12 8.18 22.60
C GLU A 70 7.15 6.85 21.84
N ALA A 71 7.39 6.89 20.53
CA ALA A 71 7.52 5.68 19.70
C ALA A 71 8.64 4.77 20.22
N GLN A 72 9.81 5.34 20.55
CA GLN A 72 10.93 4.57 21.08
C GLN A 72 10.64 3.97 22.45
N VAL A 73 10.00 4.71 23.37
CA VAL A 73 9.60 4.19 24.68
C VAL A 73 8.58 3.06 24.55
N ARG A 74 7.58 3.22 23.67
CA ARG A 74 6.57 2.16 23.43
C ARG A 74 7.22 0.90 22.84
N PHE A 75 8.14 1.06 21.89
CA PHE A 75 8.89 -0.05 21.33
C PHE A 75 9.68 -0.81 22.39
N VAL A 76 10.50 -0.10 23.19
CA VAL A 76 11.30 -0.74 24.24
C VAL A 76 10.42 -1.48 25.26
N ARG A 77 9.29 -0.90 25.67
CA ARG A 77 8.33 -1.58 26.55
C ARG A 77 7.78 -2.88 25.93
N ALA A 78 7.52 -2.87 24.63
CA ALA A 78 7.08 -4.08 23.92
C ALA A 78 8.17 -5.15 23.90
N MET A 79 9.44 -4.77 23.76
CA MET A 79 10.57 -5.70 23.82
C MET A 79 10.70 -6.34 25.20
N TYR A 80 10.48 -5.59 26.29
CA TYR A 80 10.43 -6.15 27.64
C TYR A 80 9.26 -7.15 27.80
N ARG A 81 8.09 -6.87 27.25
CA ARG A 81 6.96 -7.83 27.24
C ARG A 81 7.33 -9.14 26.54
N LEU A 82 8.03 -9.08 25.41
CA LEU A 82 8.52 -10.27 24.72
C LEU A 82 9.57 -11.02 25.55
N ALA A 83 10.48 -10.31 26.24
CA ALA A 83 11.49 -10.89 27.12
C ALA A 83 10.86 -11.67 28.27
N GLU A 84 9.80 -11.15 28.93
CA GLU A 84 9.04 -11.84 29.98
C GLU A 84 8.47 -13.18 29.50
N HIS A 85 8.16 -13.29 28.18
CA HIS A 85 7.66 -14.51 27.56
C HIS A 85 8.75 -15.36 26.88
N ARG A 86 10.04 -15.00 27.05
CA ARG A 86 11.21 -15.66 26.46
C ARG A 86 11.17 -15.74 24.94
N ILE A 87 10.60 -14.73 24.30
CA ILE A 87 10.54 -14.59 22.85
C ILE A 87 11.75 -13.77 22.39
N ALA A 88 12.60 -14.35 21.55
CA ALA A 88 13.75 -13.65 20.98
C ALA A 88 13.29 -12.63 19.93
N VAL A 89 14.04 -11.54 19.78
CA VAL A 89 13.78 -10.51 18.74
C VAL A 89 15.04 -10.36 17.90
N TYR A 90 14.90 -10.53 16.59
CA TYR A 90 15.96 -10.29 15.63
C TYR A 90 15.55 -9.13 14.73
N MET A 91 16.35 -8.08 14.67
CA MET A 91 15.98 -6.88 13.94
C MET A 91 17.14 -6.26 13.16
N VAL A 92 16.82 -5.89 11.93
CA VAL A 92 17.63 -4.96 11.15
C VAL A 92 17.01 -3.56 11.20
N GLN A 93 17.80 -2.54 10.93
CA GLN A 93 17.32 -1.18 10.73
C GLN A 93 17.15 -0.90 9.25
N GLY A 94 16.17 -0.07 8.91
CA GLY A 94 15.86 0.31 7.52
C GLY A 94 16.47 1.66 7.13
N ASN A 95 16.04 2.18 6.00
CA ASN A 95 16.53 3.47 5.51
C ASN A 95 15.87 4.67 6.22
N HIS A 96 14.72 4.49 6.88
CA HIS A 96 14.10 5.53 7.70
C HIS A 96 14.65 5.59 9.13
N ASP A 97 15.31 4.54 9.60
CA ASP A 97 15.96 4.48 10.92
C ASP A 97 17.38 3.86 10.85
N PRO A 98 18.27 4.35 9.97
CA PRO A 98 19.59 3.74 9.76
C PRO A 98 20.40 3.66 11.05
N ALA A 99 21.44 2.79 11.05
CA ALA A 99 22.18 2.42 12.26
C ALA A 99 22.76 3.62 13.01
N GLU A 100 23.20 4.63 12.28
CA GLU A 100 23.82 5.85 12.79
C GLU A 100 22.83 6.96 13.13
N SER A 101 21.51 6.72 12.94
CA SER A 101 20.47 7.72 13.22
C SER A 101 20.33 8.00 14.71
N TRP A 102 19.73 9.15 15.02
CA TRP A 102 19.47 9.54 16.41
C TRP A 102 18.55 8.52 17.12
N LYS A 103 18.99 8.07 18.30
CA LYS A 103 18.22 7.20 19.19
C LYS A 103 18.27 7.71 20.61
N ALA A 104 17.16 7.61 21.31
CA ALA A 104 17.16 7.85 22.75
C ALA A 104 18.01 6.78 23.45
N GLN A 105 18.72 7.16 24.52
CA GLN A 105 19.50 6.24 25.32
C GLN A 105 18.58 5.37 26.20
N LEU A 106 17.86 4.46 25.57
CA LEU A 106 16.98 3.51 26.24
C LEU A 106 17.64 2.13 26.25
N GLN A 107 17.63 1.48 27.40
CA GLN A 107 18.17 0.14 27.54
C GLN A 107 17.24 -0.88 26.91
N MET A 108 17.75 -1.65 25.95
CA MET A 108 17.03 -2.81 25.40
C MET A 108 17.23 -4.04 26.30
N PRO A 109 16.24 -4.93 26.40
CA PRO A 109 16.44 -6.21 27.09
C PRO A 109 17.30 -7.17 26.25
N ASP A 110 17.92 -8.16 26.93
CA ASP A 110 18.91 -9.08 26.36
C ASP A 110 18.36 -10.02 25.26
N ASN A 111 17.05 -10.13 25.13
CA ASN A 111 16.41 -10.94 24.08
C ASN A 111 16.39 -10.24 22.71
N VAL A 112 16.85 -9.00 22.61
CA VAL A 112 16.85 -8.21 21.36
C VAL A 112 18.24 -8.23 20.73
N HIS A 113 18.30 -8.79 19.53
CA HIS A 113 19.50 -8.88 18.69
C HIS A 113 19.37 -7.91 17.53
N VAL A 114 20.18 -6.83 17.54
CA VAL A 114 20.22 -5.82 16.48
C VAL A 114 21.43 -6.09 15.61
N PHE A 115 21.20 -6.26 14.30
CA PHE A 115 22.31 -6.50 13.35
C PHE A 115 23.05 -5.20 13.04
N SER A 116 24.38 -5.30 12.87
CA SER A 116 25.24 -4.20 12.45
C SER A 116 24.96 -3.76 11.00
N SER A 117 25.38 -2.55 10.65
CA SER A 117 25.38 -2.03 9.28
C SER A 117 26.69 -2.31 8.51
N GLU A 118 27.72 -2.87 9.16
CA GLU A 118 29.04 -3.05 8.54
C GLU A 118 29.12 -4.31 7.67
N GLN A 119 28.57 -5.43 8.18
CA GLN A 119 28.59 -6.72 7.48
C GLN A 119 27.45 -7.59 7.98
N VAL A 120 27.10 -8.62 7.20
CA VAL A 120 26.12 -9.63 7.62
C VAL A 120 26.63 -10.33 8.89
N GLN A 121 25.83 -10.29 9.92
CA GLN A 121 26.06 -11.00 11.18
C GLN A 121 25.14 -12.20 11.28
N ARG A 122 25.54 -13.20 12.06
CA ARG A 122 24.74 -14.36 12.45
C ARG A 122 24.50 -14.34 13.95
N PHE A 123 23.24 -14.45 14.36
CA PHE A 123 22.85 -14.79 15.73
C PHE A 123 22.25 -16.20 15.78
N PRO A 124 22.45 -16.95 16.89
CA PRO A 124 21.88 -18.29 17.00
C PRO A 124 20.35 -18.25 17.06
N LEU A 125 19.70 -19.15 16.32
CA LEU A 125 18.26 -19.38 16.42
C LEU A 125 18.02 -20.47 17.47
N ILE A 126 17.51 -20.08 18.64
CA ILE A 126 17.33 -20.96 19.78
C ILE A 126 15.85 -21.33 19.95
N VAL A 127 15.55 -22.60 19.94
CA VAL A 127 14.21 -23.16 20.17
C VAL A 127 14.27 -24.13 21.36
N ASN A 128 13.50 -23.88 22.41
CA ASN A 128 13.50 -24.68 23.61
C ASN A 128 14.90 -24.95 24.21
N ASN A 129 15.77 -23.93 24.24
CA ASN A 129 17.16 -23.94 24.70
C ASN A 129 18.11 -24.78 23.83
N ILE A 130 17.74 -25.12 22.62
CA ILE A 130 18.58 -25.78 21.61
C ILE A 130 18.79 -24.84 20.44
N GLU A 131 20.05 -24.64 20.06
CA GLU A 131 20.38 -23.96 18.82
C GLU A 131 20.06 -24.88 17.63
N ILE A 132 19.13 -24.44 16.78
CA ILE A 132 18.67 -25.19 15.61
C ILE A 132 19.12 -24.56 14.29
N GLY A 133 19.79 -23.42 14.35
CA GLY A 133 20.20 -22.71 13.13
C GLY A 133 20.62 -21.29 13.42
N GLY A 134 20.60 -20.46 12.38
CA GLY A 134 21.03 -19.07 12.44
C GLY A 134 20.03 -18.09 11.89
N VAL A 135 19.99 -16.89 12.51
CA VAL A 135 19.36 -15.71 11.93
C VAL A 135 20.46 -14.76 11.44
N TYR A 136 20.39 -14.43 10.17
CA TYR A 136 21.39 -13.63 9.46
C TYR A 136 20.81 -12.26 9.12
N GLY A 137 21.55 -11.19 9.30
CA GLY A 137 21.04 -9.86 8.99
C GLY A 137 22.15 -8.83 8.83
N ILE A 138 21.80 -7.77 8.13
CA ILE A 138 22.58 -6.54 8.02
C ILE A 138 21.59 -5.36 8.03
N SER A 139 21.90 -4.34 8.84
CA SER A 139 21.12 -3.10 8.90
C SER A 139 21.50 -2.13 7.79
N CYS A 140 20.59 -1.26 7.41
CA CYS A 140 20.94 -0.10 6.60
C CYS A 140 21.83 0.87 7.41
N GLY A 141 22.86 1.40 6.76
CA GLY A 141 23.73 2.45 7.29
C GLY A 141 23.84 3.60 6.32
N HIS A 142 24.34 4.75 6.77
CA HIS A 142 24.56 5.89 5.89
C HIS A 142 25.61 5.59 4.80
N GLY A 143 25.20 5.74 3.54
CA GLY A 143 26.09 5.63 2.38
C GLY A 143 26.19 4.23 1.77
N ASN A 144 25.52 3.23 2.31
CA ASN A 144 25.47 1.87 1.74
C ASN A 144 24.10 1.46 1.18
N GLU A 145 23.12 2.39 1.11
CA GLU A 145 21.76 2.09 0.67
C GLU A 145 21.70 1.55 -0.76
N SER A 146 22.70 1.83 -1.60
CA SER A 146 22.78 1.31 -2.97
C SER A 146 23.53 -0.01 -3.10
N ASP A 147 24.05 -0.57 -2.00
CA ASP A 147 24.80 -1.81 -2.02
C ASP A 147 23.86 -3.03 -2.13
N ASN A 148 24.32 -4.05 -2.85
CA ASN A 148 23.63 -5.33 -2.89
C ASN A 148 23.98 -6.17 -1.66
N TYR A 149 23.21 -6.01 -0.59
CA TYR A 149 23.44 -6.74 0.66
C TYR A 149 23.30 -8.25 0.50
N ALA A 150 22.39 -8.70 -0.37
CA ALA A 150 22.08 -10.13 -0.54
C ALA A 150 23.33 -10.97 -0.86
N ARG A 151 24.30 -10.40 -1.58
CA ARG A 151 25.55 -11.07 -1.93
C ARG A 151 26.48 -11.34 -0.76
N GLN A 152 26.24 -10.74 0.39
CA GLN A 152 27.02 -10.95 1.61
C GLN A 152 26.49 -12.12 2.45
N TYR A 153 25.25 -12.57 2.22
CA TYR A 153 24.67 -13.66 2.98
C TYR A 153 25.23 -15.01 2.52
N ARG A 154 25.57 -15.85 3.50
CA ARG A 154 25.96 -17.24 3.30
C ARG A 154 25.48 -18.04 4.50
N ALA A 155 24.68 -19.07 4.25
CA ALA A 155 24.23 -20.01 5.27
C ALA A 155 25.44 -20.78 5.83
N PHE A 156 25.44 -21.01 7.13
CA PHE A 156 26.45 -21.84 7.76
C PHE A 156 26.06 -23.32 7.62
N GLU A 157 26.99 -24.16 7.15
CA GLU A 157 26.70 -25.57 6.83
C GLU A 157 26.10 -26.41 7.96
N ARG A 158 26.28 -25.99 9.22
CA ARG A 158 25.75 -26.71 10.39
C ARG A 158 24.37 -26.22 10.81
N ASP A 159 23.83 -25.17 10.22
CA ASP A 159 22.51 -24.69 10.56
C ASP A 159 21.45 -25.62 9.95
N GLU A 160 20.56 -26.13 10.80
CA GLU A 160 19.40 -26.92 10.35
C GLU A 160 18.33 -25.99 9.72
N PHE A 161 18.39 -24.68 10.02
CA PHE A 161 17.54 -23.63 9.45
C PHE A 161 18.28 -22.30 9.40
N SER A 162 18.24 -21.66 8.23
CA SER A 162 18.89 -20.38 7.99
C SER A 162 17.86 -19.31 7.62
N LEU A 163 17.64 -18.35 8.51
CA LEU A 163 16.70 -17.24 8.34
C LEU A 163 17.46 -15.96 8.03
N ALA A 164 17.24 -15.39 6.85
CA ALA A 164 17.79 -14.09 6.49
C ALA A 164 16.80 -12.95 6.78
N VAL A 165 17.29 -11.84 7.33
CA VAL A 165 16.54 -10.61 7.58
C VAL A 165 17.19 -9.47 6.82
N MET A 166 16.47 -8.82 5.93
CA MET A 166 17.02 -7.75 5.10
C MET A 166 15.97 -6.67 4.82
N HIS A 167 16.39 -5.42 4.89
CA HIS A 167 15.60 -4.29 4.44
C HIS A 167 16.10 -3.83 3.07
N GLY A 168 15.30 -4.04 2.01
CA GLY A 168 15.77 -3.73 0.66
C GLY A 168 14.80 -4.06 -0.46
N THR A 169 15.18 -3.67 -1.67
CA THR A 169 14.37 -3.78 -2.89
C THR A 169 14.79 -5.00 -3.71
N VAL A 170 13.86 -5.92 -3.95
CA VAL A 170 14.09 -7.09 -4.81
C VAL A 170 13.53 -6.82 -6.20
N GLY A 171 14.39 -6.62 -7.19
CA GLY A 171 14.03 -6.47 -8.60
C GLY A 171 12.88 -5.49 -8.84
N SER A 172 11.88 -5.94 -9.64
CA SER A 172 10.65 -5.20 -9.94
C SER A 172 9.49 -5.65 -9.06
N SER A 173 9.70 -5.86 -7.74
CA SER A 173 8.63 -6.24 -6.81
C SER A 173 7.47 -5.23 -6.84
N ALA A 174 6.23 -5.73 -6.74
CA ALA A 174 5.05 -4.87 -6.82
C ALA A 174 5.03 -3.86 -5.66
N GLY A 175 4.95 -2.57 -5.98
CA GLY A 175 5.01 -1.47 -5.01
C GLY A 175 6.38 -0.79 -4.91
N SER A 176 7.44 -1.36 -5.50
CA SER A 176 8.79 -0.74 -5.49
C SER A 176 8.84 0.62 -6.18
N GLU A 177 7.95 0.88 -7.13
CA GLU A 177 7.83 2.17 -7.82
C GLU A 177 7.43 3.35 -6.91
N ASN A 178 6.97 3.07 -5.70
CA ASN A 178 6.59 4.08 -4.72
C ASN A 178 7.66 4.35 -3.66
N HIS A 179 8.80 3.65 -3.73
CA HIS A 179 9.90 3.72 -2.77
C HIS A 179 11.22 4.06 -3.45
N ASN A 180 12.12 4.69 -2.71
CA ASN A 180 13.51 4.83 -3.16
C ASN A 180 14.14 3.45 -3.19
N VAL A 181 15.09 3.25 -4.10
CA VAL A 181 15.82 1.97 -4.16
C VAL A 181 16.77 1.89 -2.97
N THR A 182 16.60 0.84 -2.14
CA THR A 182 17.45 0.56 -0.98
C THR A 182 17.86 -0.91 -1.04
N GLY A 183 19.13 -1.22 -0.79
CA GLY A 183 19.64 -2.59 -0.77
C GLY A 183 19.27 -3.41 -2.01
N PRO A 184 19.48 -2.90 -3.26
CA PRO A 184 18.95 -3.52 -4.46
C PRO A 184 19.54 -4.91 -4.68
N CYS A 185 18.67 -5.90 -4.94
CA CYS A 185 19.09 -7.26 -5.28
C CYS A 185 18.11 -7.92 -6.24
N SER A 186 18.47 -9.08 -6.75
CA SER A 186 17.62 -9.94 -7.58
C SER A 186 17.19 -11.19 -6.81
N LEU A 187 16.15 -11.89 -7.29
CA LEU A 187 15.79 -13.21 -6.75
C LEU A 187 16.93 -14.23 -6.91
N THR A 188 17.76 -14.10 -7.95
CA THR A 188 18.94 -14.94 -8.14
C THR A 188 19.96 -14.71 -7.03
N ASP A 189 20.24 -13.45 -6.65
CA ASP A 189 21.16 -13.15 -5.55
C ASP A 189 20.67 -13.79 -4.23
N LEU A 190 19.35 -13.76 -3.98
CA LEU A 190 18.76 -14.39 -2.79
C LEU A 190 18.87 -15.92 -2.82
N ALA A 191 18.64 -16.54 -3.98
CA ALA A 191 18.74 -17.98 -4.13
C ALA A 191 20.19 -18.49 -3.95
N GLU A 192 21.20 -17.75 -4.45
CA GLU A 192 22.62 -18.10 -4.31
C GLU A 192 23.12 -18.06 -2.85
N ALA A 193 22.47 -17.35 -1.97
CA ALA A 193 22.82 -17.27 -0.54
C ALA A 193 22.45 -18.54 0.25
N ALA A 194 21.63 -19.44 -0.32
CA ALA A 194 21.18 -20.71 0.26
C ALA A 194 20.49 -20.58 1.62
N MET A 195 19.69 -19.52 1.82
CA MET A 195 18.85 -19.34 2.99
C MET A 195 17.50 -20.06 2.81
N ASP A 196 16.93 -20.59 3.91
CA ASP A 196 15.62 -21.26 3.88
C ASP A 196 14.46 -20.26 3.81
N TYR A 197 14.61 -19.12 4.48
CA TYR A 197 13.61 -18.06 4.55
C TYR A 197 14.24 -16.67 4.45
N TRP A 198 13.66 -15.80 3.62
CA TRP A 198 14.02 -14.39 3.54
C TRP A 198 12.91 -13.52 4.12
N ALA A 199 13.19 -12.92 5.27
CA ALA A 199 12.36 -11.90 5.89
C ALA A 199 12.75 -10.53 5.36
N LEU A 200 11.98 -10.01 4.41
CA LEU A 200 12.24 -8.74 3.76
C LEU A 200 11.38 -7.62 4.34
N GLY A 201 11.92 -6.38 4.37
CA GLY A 201 11.19 -5.13 4.62
C GLY A 201 11.44 -4.12 3.51
N HIS A 202 10.90 -2.91 3.62
CA HIS A 202 10.97 -1.78 2.69
C HIS A 202 9.73 -1.63 1.78
N ILE A 203 9.16 -2.70 1.29
CA ILE A 203 8.00 -2.63 0.41
C ILE A 203 6.72 -2.81 1.21
N HIS A 204 5.90 -1.75 1.30
CA HIS A 204 4.68 -1.69 2.11
C HIS A 204 3.55 -2.59 1.60
N LYS A 205 3.76 -3.35 0.53
CA LYS A 205 2.81 -4.31 -0.03
C LYS A 205 3.18 -5.73 0.36
N SER A 206 2.28 -6.42 1.07
CA SER A 206 2.44 -7.83 1.41
C SER A 206 2.47 -8.69 0.16
N GLN A 207 3.51 -9.53 0.01
CA GLN A 207 3.68 -10.43 -1.14
C GLN A 207 4.71 -11.53 -0.84
N VAL A 208 4.50 -12.68 -1.46
CA VAL A 208 5.47 -13.77 -1.54
C VAL A 208 6.10 -13.71 -2.92
N LEU A 209 7.43 -13.54 -2.99
CA LEU A 209 8.15 -13.40 -4.25
C LEU A 209 8.66 -14.72 -4.80
N SER A 210 8.95 -15.69 -3.92
CA SER A 210 9.44 -17.02 -4.25
C SER A 210 9.00 -18.01 -3.18
N GLU A 211 8.78 -19.27 -3.55
CA GLU A 211 8.47 -20.35 -2.63
C GLU A 211 9.73 -21.17 -2.26
N GLU A 212 10.78 -21.16 -3.10
CA GLU A 212 12.07 -21.85 -2.88
C GLU A 212 13.23 -20.99 -3.41
N PRO A 213 14.03 -20.37 -2.50
CA PRO A 213 13.76 -20.17 -1.08
C PRO A 213 12.49 -19.34 -0.86
N LEU A 214 11.87 -19.47 0.32
CA LEU A 214 10.69 -18.68 0.63
C LEU A 214 11.09 -17.21 0.87
N VAL A 215 10.66 -16.31 -0.02
CA VAL A 215 10.98 -14.88 0.01
C VAL A 215 9.72 -14.06 0.23
N VAL A 216 9.64 -13.31 1.34
CA VAL A 216 8.41 -12.66 1.77
C VAL A 216 8.64 -11.19 2.13
N TYR A 217 7.78 -10.32 1.60
CA TYR A 217 7.53 -8.99 2.16
C TYR A 217 6.24 -9.02 2.99
N PRO A 218 6.25 -8.66 4.27
CA PRO A 218 5.03 -8.60 5.07
C PRO A 218 4.15 -7.40 4.71
N GLY A 219 4.74 -6.36 4.13
CA GLY A 219 4.17 -5.04 4.04
C GLY A 219 4.22 -4.30 5.37
N ASN A 220 3.68 -3.11 5.42
CA ASN A 220 3.56 -2.37 6.68
C ASN A 220 2.36 -2.88 7.52
N PRO A 221 2.46 -2.85 8.87
CA PRO A 221 1.38 -3.30 9.76
C PRO A 221 0.17 -2.40 9.79
N GLN A 222 0.35 -1.12 9.43
CA GLN A 222 -0.67 -0.09 9.35
C GLN A 222 -0.46 0.75 8.09
N GLY A 223 -1.48 0.88 7.25
CA GLY A 223 -1.41 1.79 6.10
C GLY A 223 -1.32 3.25 6.56
N LEU A 224 -0.41 4.02 5.97
CA LEU A 224 -0.11 5.40 6.33
C LEU A 224 -0.70 6.42 5.36
N HIS A 225 -1.04 6.00 4.15
CA HIS A 225 -1.60 6.86 3.12
C HIS A 225 -2.60 6.13 2.21
N ARG A 226 -3.36 6.94 1.45
CA ARG A 226 -4.48 6.49 0.60
C ARG A 226 -4.16 5.45 -0.49
N LYS A 227 -2.90 5.28 -0.87
CA LYS A 227 -2.49 4.28 -1.87
C LYS A 227 -2.30 2.90 -1.24
N GLU A 228 -2.23 2.82 0.08
CA GLU A 228 -2.04 1.58 0.84
C GLU A 228 -3.38 0.98 1.25
N LEU A 229 -4.17 0.62 0.25
CA LEU A 229 -5.52 0.06 0.43
C LEU A 229 -5.49 -1.36 1.00
N GLY A 230 -6.59 -1.74 1.63
CA GLY A 230 -6.86 -3.10 2.07
C GLY A 230 -6.18 -3.51 3.39
N PRO A 231 -6.05 -4.82 3.64
CA PRO A 231 -5.48 -5.33 4.87
C PRO A 231 -3.98 -5.07 4.95
N LYS A 232 -3.52 -4.68 6.14
CA LYS A 232 -2.12 -4.47 6.50
C LYS A 232 -1.78 -5.32 7.71
N GLY A 233 -0.54 -5.83 7.77
CA GLY A 233 -0.24 -6.78 8.86
C GLY A 233 1.16 -7.36 8.83
N CYS A 234 1.27 -8.56 9.39
CA CYS A 234 2.49 -9.33 9.51
C CYS A 234 2.25 -10.79 9.12
N TYR A 235 3.31 -11.59 9.06
CA TYR A 235 3.18 -13.04 8.90
C TYR A 235 3.50 -13.78 10.21
N LEU A 236 2.64 -14.73 10.55
CA LEU A 236 2.99 -15.84 11.45
C LEU A 236 3.50 -16.97 10.59
N VAL A 237 4.76 -17.33 10.76
CA VAL A 237 5.40 -18.42 10.02
C VAL A 237 5.54 -19.62 10.91
N SER A 238 5.01 -20.76 10.49
CA SER A 238 5.20 -22.05 11.15
C SER A 238 6.23 -22.87 10.38
N VAL A 239 7.27 -23.32 11.06
CA VAL A 239 8.32 -24.14 10.45
C VAL A 239 8.20 -25.55 11.02
N SER A 240 8.06 -26.52 10.14
CA SER A 240 7.91 -27.94 10.47
C SER A 240 9.27 -28.61 10.71
N HIS A 241 9.26 -29.85 11.20
CA HIS A 241 10.48 -30.61 11.50
C HIS A 241 11.40 -30.88 10.29
N ASN A 242 10.86 -30.77 9.08
CA ASN A 242 11.62 -30.92 7.82
C ASN A 242 12.02 -29.59 7.16
N GLY A 243 11.85 -28.47 7.86
CA GLY A 243 12.21 -27.13 7.35
C GLY A 243 11.15 -26.44 6.50
N HIS A 244 10.03 -27.11 6.22
CA HIS A 244 8.97 -26.48 5.42
C HIS A 244 8.32 -25.33 6.18
N CYS A 245 8.26 -24.17 5.54
CA CYS A 245 7.70 -22.92 6.07
C CYS A 245 6.26 -22.70 5.59
N GLU A 246 5.35 -22.45 6.50
CA GLU A 246 3.96 -22.09 6.20
C GLU A 246 3.68 -20.65 6.71
N PRO A 247 3.75 -19.63 5.83
CA PRO A 247 3.46 -18.25 6.18
C PRO A 247 1.95 -18.00 6.18
N ARG A 248 1.42 -17.50 7.29
CA ARG A 248 0.02 -17.09 7.42
C ARG A 248 -0.04 -15.59 7.70
N PHE A 249 -0.67 -14.84 6.81
CA PHE A 249 -0.89 -13.41 7.00
C PHE A 249 -1.87 -13.15 8.16
N ILE A 250 -1.51 -12.18 9.01
CA ILE A 250 -2.33 -11.71 10.13
C ILE A 250 -2.54 -10.21 9.96
N GLU A 251 -3.78 -9.81 9.82
CA GLU A 251 -4.13 -8.40 9.71
C GLU A 251 -4.03 -7.72 11.08
N THR A 252 -3.16 -6.74 11.20
CA THR A 252 -2.89 -5.98 12.43
C THR A 252 -3.39 -4.54 12.38
N SER A 253 -3.68 -4.01 11.19
CA SER A 253 -4.09 -2.61 11.03
C SER A 253 -5.29 -2.25 11.90
N ALA A 254 -5.17 -1.17 12.65
CA ALA A 254 -6.26 -0.59 13.45
C ALA A 254 -7.27 0.14 12.55
N ILE A 255 -6.77 0.72 11.46
CA ILE A 255 -7.56 1.46 10.46
C ILE A 255 -7.20 0.95 9.06
N ARG A 256 -8.22 0.72 8.24
CA ARG A 256 -8.05 0.36 6.83
C ARG A 256 -8.31 1.56 5.94
N PHE A 257 -7.51 1.70 4.90
CA PHE A 257 -7.88 2.52 3.76
C PHE A 257 -8.64 1.67 2.75
N GLU A 258 -9.83 2.13 2.37
CA GLU A 258 -10.66 1.46 1.36
C GLU A 258 -11.11 2.46 0.29
N GLU A 259 -11.30 1.98 -0.92
CA GLU A 259 -11.89 2.74 -2.00
C GLU A 259 -13.10 2.00 -2.57
N ILE A 260 -14.21 2.71 -2.71
CA ILE A 260 -15.40 2.18 -3.36
C ILE A 260 -15.75 2.98 -4.60
N LYS A 261 -16.24 2.27 -5.61
CA LYS A 261 -16.87 2.87 -6.78
C LYS A 261 -18.40 2.85 -6.61
N ILE A 262 -19.02 3.99 -6.85
CA ILE A 262 -20.47 4.11 -6.86
C ILE A 262 -20.87 4.50 -8.27
N ASP A 263 -21.57 3.58 -8.96
CA ASP A 263 -22.15 3.83 -10.28
C ASP A 263 -23.44 4.61 -10.09
N ILE A 264 -23.53 5.80 -10.72
CA ILE A 264 -24.72 6.65 -10.68
C ILE A 264 -25.78 6.24 -11.70
N ALA A 265 -25.55 5.20 -12.49
CA ALA A 265 -26.52 4.71 -13.47
C ALA A 265 -27.84 4.34 -12.79
N GLY A 266 -28.95 4.88 -13.31
CA GLY A 266 -30.29 4.66 -12.77
C GLY A 266 -30.64 5.47 -11.53
N MET A 267 -29.72 6.17 -10.89
CA MET A 267 -30.01 7.08 -9.78
C MET A 267 -30.62 8.38 -10.30
N LYS A 268 -31.76 8.76 -9.76
CA LYS A 268 -32.51 9.95 -10.17
C LYS A 268 -32.37 11.10 -9.18
N THR A 269 -32.14 10.78 -7.91
CA THR A 269 -32.15 11.75 -6.82
C THR A 269 -30.92 11.62 -5.94
N GLU A 270 -30.56 12.73 -5.28
CA GLU A 270 -29.54 12.80 -4.25
C GLU A 270 -29.82 11.86 -3.08
N ALA A 271 -31.09 11.73 -2.68
CA ALA A 271 -31.52 10.85 -1.60
C ALA A 271 -31.19 9.38 -1.91
N GLU A 272 -31.44 8.91 -3.15
CA GLU A 272 -31.06 7.57 -3.59
C GLU A 272 -29.55 7.33 -3.49
N PHE A 273 -28.75 8.32 -3.90
CA PHE A 273 -27.30 8.26 -3.80
C PHE A 273 -26.84 8.13 -2.34
N LEU A 274 -27.34 8.99 -1.45
CA LEU A 274 -26.97 8.98 -0.03
C LEU A 274 -27.39 7.68 0.67
N GLU A 275 -28.54 7.11 0.29
CA GLU A 275 -28.99 5.82 0.80
C GLU A 275 -28.06 4.68 0.36
N ILE A 276 -27.68 4.63 -0.91
CA ILE A 276 -26.73 3.64 -1.43
C ILE A 276 -25.37 3.77 -0.73
N LEU A 277 -24.89 4.99 -0.53
CA LEU A 277 -23.66 5.24 0.19
C LEU A 277 -23.74 4.74 1.64
N ARG A 278 -24.87 4.99 2.32
CA ARG A 278 -25.11 4.50 3.69
C ARG A 278 -25.09 2.97 3.74
N HIS A 279 -25.75 2.30 2.81
CA HIS A 279 -25.73 0.84 2.71
C HIS A 279 -24.33 0.28 2.45
N LYS A 280 -23.54 0.90 1.56
CA LYS A 280 -22.16 0.47 1.28
C LYS A 280 -21.25 0.63 2.52
N LYS A 281 -21.37 1.75 3.25
CA LYS A 281 -20.65 1.96 4.52
C LYS A 281 -21.00 0.88 5.55
N GLU A 282 -22.30 0.57 5.69
CA GLU A 282 -22.73 -0.46 6.64
C GLU A 282 -22.23 -1.86 6.28
N ASN A 283 -22.21 -2.20 5.00
CA ASN A 283 -21.66 -3.46 4.52
C ASN A 283 -20.15 -3.58 4.82
N LEU A 284 -19.37 -2.52 4.56
CA LEU A 284 -17.95 -2.48 4.90
C LEU A 284 -17.73 -2.65 6.41
N ARG A 285 -18.54 -1.97 7.24
CA ARG A 285 -18.48 -2.09 8.71
C ARG A 285 -18.71 -3.52 9.19
N LYS A 286 -19.76 -4.19 8.65
CA LYS A 286 -20.09 -5.59 8.98
C LYS A 286 -19.02 -6.56 8.51
N GLN A 287 -18.49 -6.33 7.32
CA GLN A 287 -17.48 -7.20 6.70
C GLN A 287 -16.15 -7.15 7.44
N HIS A 288 -15.66 -5.95 7.74
CA HIS A 288 -14.30 -5.79 8.26
C HIS A 288 -14.23 -5.66 9.77
N LYS A 289 -15.30 -5.18 10.43
CA LYS A 289 -15.36 -4.97 11.89
C LYS A 289 -14.19 -4.11 12.41
N LYS A 290 -13.73 -3.18 11.59
CA LYS A 290 -12.61 -2.27 11.84
C LYS A 290 -12.96 -0.84 11.42
N ASN A 291 -12.22 0.12 11.94
CA ASN A 291 -12.28 1.49 11.46
C ASN A 291 -11.79 1.58 10.02
N ILE A 292 -12.49 2.36 9.21
CA ILE A 292 -12.18 2.53 7.78
C ILE A 292 -12.12 4.01 7.44
N LEU A 293 -11.05 4.42 6.76
CA LEU A 293 -10.98 5.66 6.00
C LEU A 293 -11.35 5.36 4.56
N LEU A 294 -12.46 5.96 4.09
CA LEU A 294 -13.11 5.60 2.83
C LEU A 294 -12.91 6.67 1.76
N SER A 295 -12.31 6.28 0.62
CA SER A 295 -12.33 7.03 -0.65
C SER A 295 -13.53 6.61 -1.48
N ILE A 296 -14.25 7.58 -2.05
CA ILE A 296 -15.42 7.34 -2.89
C ILE A 296 -15.12 7.84 -4.28
N VAL A 297 -15.35 7.01 -5.30
CA VAL A 297 -15.22 7.37 -6.71
C VAL A 297 -16.59 7.21 -7.37
N LEU A 298 -17.20 8.31 -7.76
CA LEU A 298 -18.46 8.32 -8.51
C LEU A 298 -18.14 7.99 -9.97
N VAL A 299 -18.81 6.98 -10.53
CA VAL A 299 -18.61 6.50 -11.91
C VAL A 299 -19.93 6.34 -12.63
N GLY A 300 -19.86 6.03 -13.92
CA GLY A 300 -21.04 5.76 -14.74
C GLY A 300 -21.68 7.00 -15.35
N THR A 301 -22.87 6.84 -15.90
CA THR A 301 -23.64 7.89 -16.59
C THR A 301 -25.03 7.98 -16.00
N GLY A 302 -25.55 9.17 -15.78
CA GLY A 302 -26.90 9.32 -15.22
C GLY A 302 -27.31 10.76 -14.97
N PRO A 303 -28.57 10.97 -14.54
CA PRO A 303 -29.12 12.29 -14.28
C PRO A 303 -28.37 13.09 -13.22
N LEU A 304 -27.73 12.37 -12.28
CA LEU A 304 -26.94 12.99 -11.19
C LEU A 304 -25.59 13.53 -11.64
N HIS A 305 -25.15 13.30 -12.90
CA HIS A 305 -23.85 13.73 -13.39
C HIS A 305 -23.59 15.21 -13.10
N ARG A 306 -24.54 16.10 -13.40
CA ARG A 306 -24.42 17.55 -13.19
C ARG A 306 -24.16 17.89 -11.71
N LEU A 307 -24.80 17.21 -10.77
CA LEU A 307 -24.54 17.38 -9.32
C LEU A 307 -23.18 16.81 -8.94
N CYS A 308 -22.82 15.64 -9.47
CA CYS A 308 -21.55 15.00 -9.20
C CYS A 308 -20.33 15.83 -9.65
N THR A 309 -20.45 16.62 -10.72
CA THR A 309 -19.36 17.49 -11.20
C THR A 309 -19.14 18.72 -10.31
N GLN A 310 -20.15 19.19 -9.59
CA GLN A 310 -20.05 20.33 -8.70
C GLN A 310 -19.30 20.00 -7.42
N GLU A 311 -18.12 20.62 -7.22
CA GLU A 311 -17.29 20.37 -6.03
C GLU A 311 -18.01 20.71 -4.72
N GLY A 312 -18.80 21.80 -4.70
CA GLY A 312 -19.60 22.20 -3.54
C GLY A 312 -20.59 21.14 -3.11
N VAL A 313 -21.29 20.51 -4.09
CA VAL A 313 -22.25 19.43 -3.82
C VAL A 313 -21.54 18.20 -3.24
N ARG A 314 -20.42 17.78 -3.85
CA ARG A 314 -19.63 16.64 -3.32
C ARG A 314 -19.12 16.90 -1.91
N LYS A 315 -18.73 18.14 -1.59
CA LYS A 315 -18.32 18.52 -0.24
C LYS A 315 -19.48 18.42 0.77
N LEU A 316 -20.67 18.84 0.39
CA LEU A 316 -21.86 18.70 1.23
C LEU A 316 -22.20 17.22 1.50
N TRP A 317 -22.23 16.38 0.47
CA TRP A 317 -22.46 14.94 0.60
C TRP A 317 -21.40 14.27 1.47
N LEU A 318 -20.14 14.68 1.33
CA LEU A 318 -19.06 14.20 2.15
C LEU A 318 -19.27 14.56 3.62
N GLN A 319 -19.58 15.82 3.92
CA GLN A 319 -19.83 16.32 5.28
C GLN A 319 -21.04 15.63 5.94
N GLU A 320 -22.13 15.45 5.22
CA GLU A 320 -23.30 14.72 5.70
C GLU A 320 -22.95 13.28 6.05
N SER A 321 -22.29 12.59 5.13
CA SER A 321 -21.86 11.20 5.33
C SER A 321 -20.86 11.05 6.48
N GLN A 322 -19.97 12.04 6.72
CA GLN A 322 -19.06 12.10 7.86
C GLN A 322 -19.79 12.30 9.18
N SER A 323 -20.84 13.14 9.16
CA SER A 323 -21.60 13.46 10.38
C SER A 323 -22.27 12.22 10.97
N GLU A 324 -22.75 11.32 10.15
CA GLU A 324 -23.34 10.04 10.55
C GLU A 324 -22.32 9.11 11.26
N GLU A 325 -21.04 9.26 10.97
CA GLU A 325 -19.98 8.36 11.46
C GLU A 325 -19.37 8.81 12.80
N LYS A 326 -19.53 10.09 13.18
CA LYS A 326 -18.88 10.68 14.38
C LYS A 326 -19.24 10.00 15.69
N SER A 327 -20.42 9.37 15.78
CA SER A 327 -20.93 8.68 16.98
C SER A 327 -20.75 7.16 16.93
N LYS A 328 -20.21 6.62 15.86
CA LYS A 328 -20.05 5.17 15.70
C LYS A 328 -18.81 4.67 16.43
N SER A 329 -18.93 3.55 17.15
CA SER A 329 -17.79 2.88 17.80
C SER A 329 -16.79 2.31 16.79
N ILE A 330 -17.29 1.84 15.65
CA ILE A 330 -16.52 1.44 14.47
C ILE A 330 -16.96 2.38 13.35
N PHE A 331 -16.14 3.33 12.97
CA PHE A 331 -16.48 4.28 11.91
C PHE A 331 -16.06 3.78 10.52
N VAL A 332 -16.84 4.14 9.51
CA VAL A 332 -16.47 4.08 8.09
C VAL A 332 -16.47 5.52 7.59
N MET A 333 -15.35 6.21 7.79
CA MET A 333 -15.23 7.65 7.62
C MET A 333 -14.86 8.02 6.19
N PRO A 334 -15.78 8.57 5.39
CA PRO A 334 -15.44 9.08 4.07
C PRO A 334 -14.54 10.32 4.23
N TYR A 335 -13.39 10.33 3.58
CA TYR A 335 -12.47 11.49 3.61
C TYR A 335 -12.29 12.13 2.24
N ARG A 336 -12.73 11.45 1.18
CA ARG A 336 -12.57 11.91 -0.21
C ARG A 336 -13.74 11.42 -1.07
N MET A 337 -14.19 12.29 -2.00
CA MET A 337 -15.19 11.95 -3.01
C MET A 337 -14.75 12.53 -4.36
N MET A 338 -14.47 11.64 -5.32
CA MET A 338 -14.03 11.98 -6.67
C MET A 338 -15.12 11.74 -7.68
N CYS A 339 -15.15 12.54 -8.73
CA CYS A 339 -16.09 12.42 -9.83
C CYS A 339 -15.39 11.93 -11.10
N ASN A 340 -15.78 10.71 -11.53
CA ASN A 340 -15.41 10.11 -12.81
C ASN A 340 -16.68 9.72 -13.58
N THR A 341 -17.77 10.47 -13.38
CA THR A 341 -19.04 10.26 -14.06
C THR A 341 -19.02 10.93 -15.44
N ARG A 342 -19.97 10.51 -16.26
CA ARG A 342 -20.18 11.10 -17.61
C ARG A 342 -21.64 11.51 -17.76
N PRO A 343 -21.95 12.50 -18.61
CA PRO A 343 -23.34 12.88 -18.91
C PRO A 343 -24.08 11.71 -19.60
N SER A 344 -25.37 11.60 -19.33
CA SER A 344 -26.22 10.68 -20.10
C SER A 344 -26.58 11.32 -21.42
N ILE A 345 -25.86 10.93 -22.48
CA ILE A 345 -26.04 11.50 -23.82
C ILE A 345 -26.52 10.39 -24.75
N ASN A 346 -27.65 10.59 -25.40
CA ASN A 346 -28.08 9.73 -26.50
C ASN A 346 -27.30 10.16 -27.78
N LEU A 347 -26.14 9.54 -27.98
CA LEU A 347 -25.26 9.87 -29.12
C LEU A 347 -25.95 9.64 -30.48
N ALA A 348 -26.81 8.62 -30.58
CA ALA A 348 -27.54 8.31 -31.81
C ALA A 348 -28.51 9.43 -32.17
N GLU A 349 -29.26 9.93 -31.19
CA GLU A 349 -30.18 11.06 -31.40
C GLU A 349 -29.41 12.35 -31.68
N ARG A 350 -28.30 12.59 -30.96
CA ARG A 350 -27.46 13.77 -31.16
C ARG A 350 -26.85 13.85 -32.55
N ARG A 351 -26.48 12.70 -33.16
CA ARG A 351 -25.97 12.65 -34.53
C ARG A 351 -26.95 13.18 -35.58
N LEU A 352 -28.24 13.12 -35.28
CA LEU A 352 -29.29 13.58 -36.18
C LEU A 352 -29.56 15.10 -36.11
N LEU A 353 -29.06 15.75 -35.07
CA LEU A 353 -29.26 17.17 -34.88
C LEU A 353 -28.28 18.03 -35.73
N SER A 354 -28.79 19.14 -36.26
CA SER A 354 -27.98 20.13 -36.98
C SER A 354 -27.45 21.19 -36.01
N ASP A 355 -26.62 20.72 -35.04
CA ASP A 355 -25.95 21.56 -34.05
C ASP A 355 -24.45 21.20 -33.98
N VAL A 356 -23.67 21.96 -33.22
CA VAL A 356 -22.22 21.77 -33.09
C VAL A 356 -21.88 20.37 -32.57
N VAL A 357 -22.70 19.78 -31.69
CA VAL A 357 -22.52 18.44 -31.16
C VAL A 357 -22.78 17.38 -32.22
N GLY A 358 -23.87 17.54 -33.00
CA GLY A 358 -24.19 16.67 -34.14
C GLY A 358 -23.11 16.73 -35.23
N ASP A 359 -22.61 17.92 -35.55
CA ASP A 359 -21.53 18.10 -36.51
C ASP A 359 -20.24 17.44 -36.05
N TYR A 360 -19.90 17.57 -34.74
CA TYR A 360 -18.75 16.91 -34.15
C TYR A 360 -18.87 15.38 -34.25
N LEU A 361 -20.04 14.80 -33.90
CA LEU A 361 -20.23 13.37 -33.97
C LEU A 361 -20.16 12.81 -35.39
N ARG A 362 -20.71 13.53 -36.37
CA ARG A 362 -20.60 13.12 -37.78
C ARG A 362 -19.13 13.21 -38.28
N ALA A 363 -18.41 14.27 -37.92
CA ALA A 363 -16.99 14.37 -38.23
C ALA A 363 -16.15 13.27 -37.54
N TYR A 364 -16.54 12.89 -36.35
CA TYR A 364 -15.92 11.77 -35.64
C TYR A 364 -16.17 10.43 -36.39
N ASP A 365 -17.40 10.18 -36.83
CA ASP A 365 -17.75 8.97 -37.60
C ASP A 365 -16.98 8.91 -38.91
N ASP A 366 -16.92 10.02 -39.69
CA ASP A 366 -16.16 10.12 -40.93
C ASP A 366 -14.65 9.84 -40.71
N MET A 367 -14.11 10.28 -39.57
CA MET A 367 -12.73 10.02 -39.20
C MET A 367 -12.49 8.55 -38.82
N VAL A 368 -13.44 7.90 -38.12
CA VAL A 368 -13.33 6.50 -37.71
C VAL A 368 -13.52 5.53 -38.86
N ASP A 369 -14.46 5.81 -39.76
CA ASP A 369 -14.74 5.00 -40.97
C ASP A 369 -13.63 5.11 -42.02
N GLY A 370 -12.79 6.14 -41.93
CA GLY A 370 -11.58 6.31 -42.72
C GLY A 370 -10.36 5.58 -42.14
N ASN A 371 -9.17 6.06 -42.45
CA ASN A 371 -7.93 5.57 -41.87
C ASN A 371 -7.63 6.29 -40.53
N ALA A 372 -8.45 6.02 -39.51
CA ALA A 372 -8.49 6.70 -38.23
C ALA A 372 -7.11 6.88 -37.57
N VAL A 373 -6.34 5.79 -37.49
CA VAL A 373 -5.01 5.80 -36.85
C VAL A 373 -4.04 6.72 -37.61
N GLN A 374 -4.05 6.65 -38.95
CA GLN A 374 -3.16 7.44 -39.76
C GLN A 374 -3.51 8.93 -39.68
N THR A 375 -4.81 9.25 -39.67
CA THR A 375 -5.29 10.64 -39.50
C THR A 375 -4.88 11.20 -38.13
N VAL A 376 -5.05 10.40 -37.04
CA VAL A 376 -4.63 10.79 -35.68
C VAL A 376 -3.12 11.00 -35.62
N ARG A 377 -2.32 10.11 -36.23
CA ARG A 377 -0.86 10.27 -36.30
C ARG A 377 -0.44 11.54 -37.03
N GLN A 378 -1.11 11.91 -38.14
CA GLN A 378 -0.84 13.16 -38.85
C GLN A 378 -1.13 14.37 -37.96
N ILE A 379 -2.30 14.42 -37.33
CA ILE A 379 -2.68 15.51 -36.43
C ILE A 379 -1.68 15.65 -35.27
N LEU A 380 -1.28 14.54 -34.66
CA LEU A 380 -0.30 14.55 -33.57
C LEU A 380 1.07 15.02 -34.02
N ALA A 381 1.52 14.58 -35.21
CA ALA A 381 2.83 14.97 -35.74
C ALA A 381 2.97 16.49 -36.01
N GLU A 382 1.86 17.19 -36.20
CA GLU A 382 1.83 18.65 -36.35
C GLU A 382 1.92 19.40 -35.02
N ARG A 383 1.66 18.75 -33.89
CA ARG A 383 1.65 19.39 -32.57
C ARG A 383 3.06 19.53 -31.97
N PRO A 384 3.42 20.76 -31.52
CA PRO A 384 4.74 20.99 -30.90
C PRO A 384 5.03 20.11 -29.68
N GLU A 385 4.00 19.83 -28.88
CA GLU A 385 4.11 18.97 -27.72
C GLU A 385 4.48 17.54 -28.08
N PHE A 386 3.91 17.02 -29.17
CA PHE A 386 4.19 15.65 -29.64
C PHE A 386 5.61 15.57 -30.25
N LYS A 387 6.07 16.60 -30.92
CA LYS A 387 7.45 16.68 -31.46
C LYS A 387 8.51 16.60 -30.36
N ARG A 388 8.18 17.07 -29.14
CA ARG A 388 9.10 17.01 -27.98
C ARG A 388 9.25 15.59 -27.39
N LEU A 389 8.35 14.67 -27.70
CA LEU A 389 8.44 13.28 -27.23
C LEU A 389 9.57 12.50 -27.89
N GLY A 390 10.04 12.91 -29.09
CA GLY A 390 11.14 12.24 -29.79
C GLY A 390 10.86 10.75 -29.98
N VAL A 391 11.81 9.92 -29.61
CA VAL A 391 11.71 8.45 -29.71
C VAL A 391 10.57 7.84 -28.91
N TYR A 392 10.05 8.52 -27.90
CA TYR A 392 8.90 8.05 -27.13
C TYR A 392 7.57 8.12 -27.91
N ALA A 393 7.51 8.87 -29.01
CA ALA A 393 6.34 8.90 -29.88
C ALA A 393 6.06 7.53 -30.51
N ASP A 394 7.10 6.69 -30.71
CA ASP A 394 6.99 5.35 -31.29
C ASP A 394 6.38 4.32 -30.32
N LEU A 395 6.30 4.66 -29.02
CA LEU A 395 5.61 3.84 -28.02
C LEU A 395 4.08 3.91 -28.11
N LEU A 396 3.53 4.87 -28.89
CA LEU A 396 2.10 4.96 -29.14
C LEU A 396 1.65 3.92 -30.16
N SER A 397 1.28 2.74 -29.66
CA SER A 397 0.73 1.68 -30.49
C SER A 397 -0.61 2.09 -31.13
N ASP A 398 -0.93 1.49 -32.30
CA ASP A 398 -2.21 1.72 -32.98
C ASP A 398 -3.40 1.36 -32.09
N GLU A 399 -3.26 0.32 -31.27
CA GLU A 399 -4.28 -0.06 -30.28
C GLU A 399 -4.53 1.04 -29.24
N LEU A 400 -3.46 1.67 -28.74
CA LEU A 400 -3.57 2.79 -27.79
C LEU A 400 -4.27 4.00 -28.42
N LEU A 401 -3.91 4.32 -29.67
CA LEU A 401 -4.52 5.42 -30.43
C LEU A 401 -6.00 5.15 -30.69
N LEU A 402 -6.39 3.93 -31.07
CA LEU A 402 -7.79 3.56 -31.25
C LEU A 402 -8.60 3.63 -29.94
N ARG A 403 -8.01 3.21 -28.81
CA ARG A 403 -8.65 3.37 -27.49
C ARG A 403 -8.83 4.84 -27.11
N ALA A 404 -7.83 5.68 -27.36
CA ALA A 404 -7.92 7.11 -27.13
C ALA A 404 -9.00 7.75 -28.02
N LEU A 405 -9.03 7.40 -29.30
CA LEU A 405 -10.04 7.88 -30.25
C LEU A 405 -11.46 7.52 -29.80
N LYS A 406 -11.72 6.27 -29.39
CA LYS A 406 -13.02 5.86 -28.84
C LYS A 406 -13.46 6.67 -27.63
N ARG A 407 -12.51 7.15 -26.84
CA ARG A 407 -12.81 8.04 -25.70
C ARG A 407 -13.17 9.45 -26.18
N CYS A 408 -12.56 9.93 -27.25
CA CYS A 408 -12.84 11.26 -27.80
C CYS A 408 -14.30 11.43 -28.22
N GLU A 409 -15.00 10.36 -28.65
CA GLU A 409 -16.42 10.43 -29.00
C GLU A 409 -17.26 11.05 -27.86
N ILE A 410 -17.09 10.52 -26.65
CA ILE A 410 -17.88 10.95 -25.49
C ILE A 410 -17.27 12.19 -24.82
N GLU A 411 -15.94 12.24 -24.72
CA GLU A 411 -15.24 13.34 -24.07
C GLU A 411 -15.43 14.65 -24.85
N GLY A 412 -15.33 14.62 -26.19
CA GLY A 412 -15.57 15.79 -27.01
C GLY A 412 -17.01 16.30 -26.90
N VAL A 413 -18.01 15.42 -26.95
CA VAL A 413 -19.41 15.81 -26.73
C VAL A 413 -19.60 16.42 -25.35
N THR A 414 -18.97 15.83 -24.32
CA THR A 414 -19.05 16.35 -22.95
C THR A 414 -18.50 17.77 -22.84
N VAL A 415 -17.36 18.04 -23.48
CA VAL A 415 -16.75 19.38 -23.50
C VAL A 415 -17.65 20.37 -24.24
N LEU A 416 -18.18 19.99 -25.42
CA LEU A 416 -19.05 20.87 -26.21
C LEU A 416 -20.39 21.19 -25.54
N MET A 417 -20.92 20.22 -24.75
CA MET A 417 -22.15 20.45 -23.99
C MET A 417 -21.91 21.26 -22.72
N GLY A 418 -20.76 21.09 -22.04
CA GLY A 418 -20.39 21.88 -20.87
C GLY A 418 -20.10 23.35 -21.20
N ALA A 419 -19.58 23.62 -22.37
CA ALA A 419 -19.37 25.01 -22.87
C ALA A 419 -20.67 25.76 -23.15
N ASN A 420 -21.79 25.07 -23.35
CA ASN A 420 -23.11 25.70 -23.61
C ASN A 420 -23.92 25.95 -22.30
N ASP A 421 -23.49 25.46 -21.13
CA ASP A 421 -24.18 25.65 -19.84
C ASP A 421 -23.65 26.88 -19.06
N GLU A 422 -22.66 27.63 -19.58
CA GLU A 422 -22.11 28.84 -18.98
C GLU A 422 -22.74 30.15 -19.50
N HIS A 423 -23.89 30.09 -20.22
CA HIS A 423 -24.63 31.27 -20.67
C HIS A 423 -26.08 31.26 -20.20
#